data_cab1945fa37790b92db295f39901d082
#
_entry.id   cab1945fa37790b92db295f39901d082
#
_cell.length_a   1.000
_cell.length_b   1.000
_cell.length_c   1.000
_cell.angle_alpha   90.00
_cell.angle_beta   90.00
_cell.angle_gamma   90.00
#
_symmetry.space_group_name_H-M   'P 1'
#
loop_
_entity.id
_entity.type
_entity.pdbx_description
1 polymer ?
#
loop_
_entity_poly.entity_id
_entity_poly.type
_entity_poly.pdbx_seq_one_letter_code
_entity_poly.pdbx_strand_id
1 'polypeptide(L)'
;MSNKGKEKKHGRDREVKPYLEDNQEYCYRVAFHYTANPELAKDALQEAIIKAMVHYSQLRNEKYMKTWFYRILVNECKTVLKKFPRREEFDMTWIPDTDAGDQNLKLAVNHCLESLKPQYRDIIYLRFYQGFEFQEISRILGMRKGTVKSRYYKGMELLKNAMGE
;
A
#
# COMPACT_ATOMS: atom_id res chain seq x y z
N MET A 1 -21.78 -29.31 19.19
CA MET A 1 -22.08 -28.07 18.43
C MET A 1 -20.90 -27.13 18.24
N SER A 2 -19.66 -27.60 18.32
CA SER A 2 -18.47 -26.71 18.26
C SER A 2 -17.59 -26.87 17.01
N ASN A 3 -18.03 -27.64 16.01
CA ASN A 3 -17.14 -27.99 14.89
C ASN A 3 -17.22 -27.01 13.71
N LYS A 4 -18.32 -26.29 13.53
CA LYS A 4 -18.50 -25.31 12.43
C LYS A 4 -17.60 -24.07 12.54
N GLY A 5 -17.20 -23.69 13.75
CA GLY A 5 -16.30 -22.55 13.97
C GLY A 5 -14.84 -22.86 13.67
N LYS A 6 -14.42 -24.10 13.90
CA LYS A 6 -13.03 -24.55 13.64
C LYS A 6 -12.77 -24.80 12.16
N GLU A 7 -13.74 -25.35 11.43
CA GLU A 7 -13.62 -25.57 9.97
C GLU A 7 -13.56 -24.26 9.18
N LYS A 8 -14.36 -23.25 9.59
CA LYS A 8 -14.32 -21.90 8.98
C LYS A 8 -12.99 -21.17 9.27
N LYS A 9 -12.38 -21.42 10.42
CA LYS A 9 -11.09 -20.82 10.78
C LYS A 9 -9.94 -21.44 9.97
N HIS A 10 -9.96 -22.75 9.76
CA HIS A 10 -8.97 -23.49 8.96
C HIS A 10 -9.04 -23.16 7.46
N GLY A 11 -10.24 -22.90 6.92
CA GLY A 11 -10.40 -22.47 5.53
C GLY A 11 -9.84 -21.09 5.27
N ARG A 12 -9.99 -20.15 6.22
CA ARG A 12 -9.49 -18.78 6.14
C ARG A 12 -7.98 -18.70 6.16
N ASP A 13 -7.33 -19.49 7.01
CA ASP A 13 -5.88 -19.57 7.08
C ASP A 13 -5.26 -20.15 5.80
N ARG A 14 -5.99 -20.99 5.08
CA ARG A 14 -5.53 -21.65 3.85
C ARG A 14 -5.45 -20.72 2.62
N GLU A 15 -6.20 -19.64 2.61
CA GLU A 15 -6.34 -18.78 1.42
C GLU A 15 -5.64 -17.44 1.59
N VAL A 16 -5.77 -16.80 2.74
CA VAL A 16 -5.08 -15.53 3.04
C VAL A 16 -3.59 -15.76 3.29
N LYS A 17 -3.24 -16.81 4.02
CA LYS A 17 -1.87 -17.09 4.42
C LYS A 17 -0.91 -17.31 3.24
N PRO A 18 -1.20 -18.16 2.24
CA PRO A 18 -0.33 -18.30 1.07
C PRO A 18 -0.15 -17.00 0.30
N TYR A 19 -1.23 -16.21 0.14
CA TYR A 19 -1.13 -14.92 -0.50
C TYR A 19 -0.17 -13.98 0.21
N LEU A 20 -0.24 -13.93 1.54
CA LEU A 20 0.61 -13.07 2.36
C LEU A 20 2.06 -13.54 2.37
N GLU A 21 2.31 -14.85 2.43
CA GLU A 21 3.66 -15.41 2.36
C GLU A 21 4.36 -15.03 1.06
N ASP A 22 3.66 -15.11 -0.07
CA ASP A 22 4.20 -14.76 -1.39
C ASP A 22 4.35 -13.24 -1.60
N ASN A 23 3.58 -12.41 -0.90
CA ASN A 23 3.52 -10.96 -1.12
C ASN A 23 3.94 -10.12 0.09
N GLN A 24 4.51 -10.72 1.12
CA GLN A 24 4.85 -10.05 2.39
C GLN A 24 5.75 -8.83 2.18
N GLU A 25 6.75 -8.95 1.34
CA GLU A 25 7.69 -7.87 1.05
C GLU A 25 7.00 -6.69 0.35
N TYR A 26 6.16 -6.96 -0.64
CA TYR A 26 5.38 -5.91 -1.34
C TYR A 26 4.42 -5.20 -0.39
N CYS A 27 3.74 -5.95 0.48
CA CYS A 27 2.86 -5.39 1.48
C CYS A 27 3.61 -4.51 2.48
N TYR A 28 4.77 -4.95 2.94
CA TYR A 28 5.64 -4.16 3.81
C TYR A 28 6.09 -2.86 3.15
N ARG A 29 6.49 -2.90 1.88
CA ARG A 29 6.88 -1.70 1.12
C ARG A 29 5.76 -0.68 1.05
N VAL A 30 4.52 -1.11 0.82
CA VAL A 30 3.36 -0.21 0.85
C VAL A 30 3.17 0.40 2.23
N ALA A 31 3.21 -0.40 3.29
CA ALA A 31 3.11 0.09 4.66
C ALA A 31 4.23 1.08 5.00
N PHE A 32 5.45 0.80 4.59
CA PHE A 32 6.59 1.68 4.78
C PHE A 32 6.45 2.99 3.98
N HIS A 33 5.96 2.93 2.75
CA HIS A 33 5.67 4.14 1.97
C HIS A 33 4.72 5.10 2.71
N TYR A 34 3.67 4.55 3.33
CA TYR A 34 2.70 5.37 4.07
C TYR A 34 3.26 5.91 5.40
N THR A 35 3.95 5.08 6.16
CA THR A 35 4.37 5.39 7.53
C THR A 35 5.74 6.03 7.63
N ALA A 36 6.62 5.78 6.67
CA ALA A 36 8.03 6.19 6.69
C ALA A 36 8.77 5.79 7.98
N ASN A 37 8.32 4.72 8.62
CA ASN A 37 8.87 4.21 9.87
C ASN A 37 8.77 2.67 9.88
N PRO A 38 9.90 1.94 10.06
CA PRO A 38 9.90 0.47 10.00
C PRO A 38 8.99 -0.19 11.04
N GLU A 39 8.98 0.31 12.27
CA GLU A 39 8.17 -0.26 13.36
C GLU A 39 6.67 -0.02 13.14
N LEU A 40 6.30 1.19 12.73
CA LEU A 40 4.92 1.51 12.40
C LEU A 40 4.43 0.74 11.17
N ALA A 41 5.29 0.54 10.18
CA ALA A 41 4.98 -0.28 9.01
C ALA A 41 4.69 -1.73 9.38
N LYS A 42 5.52 -2.33 10.24
CA LYS A 42 5.31 -3.68 10.77
C LYS A 42 4.01 -3.79 11.56
N ASP A 43 3.74 -2.84 12.43
CA ASP A 43 2.53 -2.82 13.25
C ASP A 43 1.28 -2.71 12.38
N ALA A 44 1.27 -1.81 11.39
CA ALA A 44 0.17 -1.66 10.45
C ALA A 44 -0.06 -2.94 9.62
N LEU A 45 1.02 -3.58 9.16
CA LEU A 45 0.94 -4.83 8.42
C LEU A 45 0.37 -5.97 9.27
N GLN A 46 0.82 -6.11 10.51
CA GLN A 46 0.30 -7.13 11.43
C GLN A 46 -1.19 -6.95 11.71
N GLU A 47 -1.63 -5.72 11.99
CA GLU A 47 -3.06 -5.42 12.19
C GLU A 47 -3.88 -5.70 10.93
N ALA A 48 -3.35 -5.36 9.76
CA ALA A 48 -4.02 -5.66 8.49
C ALA A 48 -4.18 -7.17 8.27
N ILE A 49 -3.16 -7.95 8.59
CA ILE A 49 -3.20 -9.43 8.51
C ILE A 49 -4.27 -9.99 9.45
N ILE A 50 -4.29 -9.55 10.70
CA ILE A 50 -5.30 -9.98 11.69
C ILE A 50 -6.70 -9.65 11.20
N LYS A 51 -6.93 -8.43 10.72
CA LYS A 51 -8.23 -8.01 10.18
C LYS A 51 -8.64 -8.79 8.93
N ALA A 52 -7.70 -9.06 8.03
CA ALA A 52 -7.95 -9.88 6.87
C ALA A 52 -8.39 -11.30 7.25
N MET A 53 -7.75 -11.91 8.23
CA MET A 53 -8.11 -13.23 8.73
C MET A 53 -9.49 -13.25 9.41
N VAL A 54 -9.80 -12.21 10.18
CA VAL A 54 -11.11 -12.09 10.87
C VAL A 54 -12.24 -11.84 9.87
N HIS A 55 -12.03 -10.98 8.88
CA HIS A 55 -13.05 -10.52 7.93
C HIS A 55 -13.02 -11.23 6.58
N TYR A 56 -12.25 -12.31 6.43
CA TYR A 56 -12.14 -13.04 5.16
C TYR A 56 -13.49 -13.46 4.58
N SER A 57 -14.45 -13.79 5.43
CA SER A 57 -15.81 -14.18 5.00
C SER A 57 -16.56 -13.04 4.26
N GLN A 58 -16.12 -11.80 4.38
CA GLN A 58 -16.69 -10.66 3.66
C GLN A 58 -16.18 -10.55 2.22
N LEU A 59 -15.07 -11.21 1.91
CA LEU A 59 -14.56 -11.31 0.55
C LEU A 59 -15.44 -12.29 -0.26
N ARG A 60 -16.18 -11.75 -1.21
CA ARG A 60 -17.14 -12.52 -2.01
C ARG A 60 -16.49 -13.30 -3.14
N ASN A 61 -15.36 -12.80 -3.65
CA ASN A 61 -14.64 -13.38 -4.78
C ASN A 61 -13.14 -13.26 -4.55
N GLU A 62 -12.45 -14.40 -4.55
CA GLU A 62 -10.99 -14.49 -4.34
C GLU A 62 -10.18 -13.71 -5.40
N LYS A 63 -10.74 -13.51 -6.58
CA LYS A 63 -10.15 -12.65 -7.62
C LYS A 63 -9.81 -11.25 -7.11
N TYR A 64 -10.55 -10.75 -6.13
CA TYR A 64 -10.37 -9.41 -5.54
C TYR A 64 -9.56 -9.43 -4.24
N MET A 65 -8.94 -10.55 -3.87
CA MET A 65 -8.14 -10.71 -2.66
C MET A 65 -7.08 -9.61 -2.53
N LYS A 66 -6.31 -9.39 -3.58
CA LYS A 66 -5.23 -8.39 -3.60
C LYS A 66 -5.76 -6.98 -3.29
N THR A 67 -6.73 -6.51 -4.04
CA THR A 67 -7.33 -5.17 -3.86
C THR A 67 -7.98 -5.02 -2.50
N TRP A 68 -8.69 -6.04 -2.05
CA TRP A 68 -9.34 -6.08 -0.75
C TRP A 68 -8.33 -6.01 0.41
N PHE A 69 -7.25 -6.79 0.34
CA PHE A 69 -6.21 -6.78 1.37
C PHE A 69 -5.48 -5.42 1.41
N TYR A 70 -5.10 -4.88 0.27
CA TYR A 70 -4.42 -3.57 0.22
C TYR A 70 -5.30 -2.42 0.72
N ARG A 71 -6.61 -2.51 0.53
CA ARG A 71 -7.54 -1.56 1.16
C ARG A 71 -7.47 -1.62 2.68
N ILE A 72 -7.46 -2.82 3.26
CA ILE A 72 -7.30 -3.02 4.70
C ILE A 72 -5.95 -2.45 5.15
N LEU A 73 -4.87 -2.79 4.47
CA LEU A 73 -3.51 -2.34 4.80
C LEU A 73 -3.38 -0.81 4.77
N VAL A 74 -3.86 -0.17 3.72
CA VAL A 74 -3.82 1.30 3.60
C VAL A 74 -4.63 1.96 4.72
N ASN A 75 -5.80 1.42 5.05
CA ASN A 75 -6.62 1.93 6.14
C ASN A 75 -5.92 1.78 7.51
N GLU A 76 -5.21 0.69 7.75
CA GLU A 76 -4.40 0.51 8.97
C GLU A 76 -3.24 1.52 9.02
N CYS A 77 -2.56 1.75 7.91
CA CYS A 77 -1.52 2.77 7.83
C CYS A 77 -2.06 4.16 8.19
N LYS A 78 -3.21 4.53 7.66
CA LYS A 78 -3.88 5.80 7.98
C LYS A 78 -4.27 5.88 9.46
N THR A 79 -4.72 4.79 10.06
CA THR A 79 -5.06 4.71 11.49
C THR A 79 -3.83 4.93 12.35
N VAL A 80 -2.71 4.29 12.03
CA VAL A 80 -1.43 4.47 12.72
C VAL A 80 -0.94 5.91 12.60
N LEU A 81 -1.04 6.52 11.42
CA LEU A 81 -0.60 7.91 11.18
C LEU A 81 -1.44 8.96 11.92
N LYS A 82 -2.66 8.66 12.31
CA LYS A 82 -3.46 9.54 13.19
C LYS A 82 -2.87 9.62 14.59
N LYS A 83 -2.31 8.51 15.10
CA LYS A 83 -1.67 8.45 16.43
C LYS A 83 -0.23 8.92 16.39
N PHE A 84 0.49 8.56 15.34
CA PHE A 84 1.91 8.84 15.13
C PHE A 84 2.10 9.51 13.77
N PRO A 85 1.95 10.83 13.65
CA PRO A 85 2.10 11.52 12.37
C PRO A 85 3.46 11.25 11.73
N ARG A 86 3.48 11.13 10.42
CA ARG A 86 4.69 10.93 9.63
C ARG A 86 5.66 12.10 9.88
N ARG A 87 6.91 11.78 10.23
CA ARG A 87 7.96 12.79 10.40
C ARG A 87 8.45 13.27 9.03
N GLU A 88 8.80 14.55 8.96
CA GLU A 88 9.36 15.14 7.71
C GLU A 88 10.76 14.60 7.39
N GLU A 89 11.52 14.21 8.41
CA GLU A 89 12.82 13.58 8.24
C GLU A 89 12.64 12.11 7.85
N PHE A 90 12.57 11.88 6.55
CA PHE A 90 12.57 10.56 5.96
C PHE A 90 14.00 10.10 5.71
N ASP A 91 14.40 8.99 6.33
CA ASP A 91 15.65 8.34 5.99
C ASP A 91 15.50 7.64 4.62
N MET A 92 16.00 8.31 3.59
CA MET A 92 15.94 7.85 2.20
C MET A 92 16.85 6.67 1.90
N THR A 93 17.55 6.12 2.88
CA THR A 93 18.50 5.01 2.66
C THR A 93 17.78 3.70 2.34
N TRP A 94 16.50 3.59 2.66
CA TRP A 94 15.73 2.42 2.33
C TRP A 94 14.97 2.58 1.00
N ILE A 95 15.65 2.32 -0.10
CA ILE A 95 15.02 2.15 -1.41
C ILE A 95 14.88 0.66 -1.64
N PRO A 96 13.66 0.17 -1.90
CA PRO A 96 13.49 -1.24 -2.28
C PRO A 96 14.37 -1.56 -3.49
N ASP A 97 15.13 -2.62 -3.38
CA ASP A 97 15.93 -3.16 -4.49
C ASP A 97 14.97 -3.66 -5.58
N THR A 98 14.58 -2.76 -6.46
CA THR A 98 13.88 -3.11 -7.68
C THR A 98 14.82 -2.87 -8.84
N ASP A 99 15.35 -3.95 -9.36
CA ASP A 99 16.13 -4.08 -10.61
C ASP A 99 16.99 -2.93 -11.11
N ALA A 100 18.17 -3.33 -11.56
CA ALA A 100 19.20 -2.63 -12.30
C ALA A 100 18.77 -1.30 -12.97
N GLY A 101 18.99 -0.20 -12.27
CA GLY A 101 18.86 1.14 -12.80
C GLY A 101 19.79 2.09 -12.05
N ASP A 102 19.99 3.28 -12.59
CA ASP A 102 20.81 4.30 -11.95
C ASP A 102 20.26 4.64 -10.56
N GLN A 103 21.02 4.30 -9.53
CA GLN A 103 20.68 4.53 -8.11
C GLN A 103 20.47 6.01 -7.83
N ASN A 104 21.26 6.89 -8.45
CA ASN A 104 21.15 8.33 -8.27
C ASN A 104 19.83 8.88 -8.84
N LEU A 105 19.41 8.35 -10.00
CA LEU A 105 18.13 8.72 -10.60
C LEU A 105 16.95 8.26 -9.74
N LYS A 106 17.01 7.04 -9.21
CA LYS A 106 15.99 6.52 -8.27
C LYS A 106 15.87 7.38 -7.01
N LEU A 107 17.00 7.79 -6.44
CA LEU A 107 17.04 8.68 -5.29
C LEU A 107 16.41 10.05 -5.60
N ALA A 108 16.76 10.64 -6.75
CA ALA A 108 16.20 11.91 -7.18
C ALA A 108 14.68 11.84 -7.38
N VAL A 109 14.20 10.79 -8.04
CA VAL A 109 12.74 10.58 -8.24
C VAL A 109 12.04 10.40 -6.90
N ASN A 110 12.58 9.60 -5.99
CA ASN A 110 11.99 9.40 -4.67
C ASN A 110 11.97 10.71 -3.86
N HIS A 111 13.02 11.50 -3.93
CA HIS A 111 13.05 12.81 -3.26
C HIS A 111 11.95 13.75 -3.80
N CYS A 112 11.83 13.83 -5.13
CA CYS A 112 10.78 14.62 -5.75
C CYS A 112 9.36 14.09 -5.41
N LEU A 113 9.20 12.76 -5.38
CA LEU A 113 7.93 12.12 -5.00
C LEU A 113 7.54 12.46 -3.56
N GLU A 114 8.50 12.42 -2.63
CA GLU A 114 8.29 12.78 -1.22
C GLU A 114 7.91 14.26 -1.03
N SER A 115 8.31 15.15 -1.93
CA SER A 115 7.92 16.56 -1.89
C SER A 115 6.45 16.81 -2.26
N LEU A 116 5.80 15.84 -2.91
CA LEU A 116 4.41 15.96 -3.30
C LEU A 116 3.46 15.80 -2.11
N LYS A 117 2.31 16.46 -2.19
CA LYS A 117 1.23 16.22 -1.22
C LYS A 117 0.79 14.74 -1.26
N PRO A 118 0.42 14.15 -0.11
CA PRO A 118 0.01 12.73 -0.04
C PRO A 118 -1.06 12.33 -1.05
N GLN A 119 -2.01 13.21 -1.35
CA GLN A 119 -3.08 12.96 -2.32
C GLN A 119 -2.61 12.66 -3.76
N TYR A 120 -1.40 13.10 -4.12
CA TYR A 120 -0.77 12.80 -5.41
C TYR A 120 0.26 11.69 -5.29
N ARG A 121 1.11 11.80 -4.29
CA ARG A 121 2.19 10.85 -4.02
C ARG A 121 1.70 9.42 -3.90
N ASP A 122 0.66 9.19 -3.11
CA ASP A 122 0.17 7.84 -2.82
C ASP A 122 -0.43 7.18 -4.07
N ILE A 123 -1.12 7.94 -4.91
CA ILE A 123 -1.67 7.43 -6.18
C ILE A 123 -0.54 7.09 -7.16
N ILE A 124 0.46 7.95 -7.29
CA ILE A 124 1.63 7.68 -8.14
C ILE A 124 2.35 6.42 -7.65
N TYR A 125 2.54 6.29 -6.34
CA TYR A 125 3.18 5.12 -5.77
C TYR A 125 2.42 3.83 -6.11
N LEU A 126 1.13 3.80 -5.89
CA LEU A 126 0.30 2.63 -6.17
C LEU A 126 0.27 2.28 -7.66
N ARG A 127 0.20 3.28 -8.52
CA ARG A 127 0.16 3.06 -9.97
C ARG A 127 1.52 2.68 -10.55
N PHE A 128 2.54 3.47 -10.26
CA PHE A 128 3.85 3.36 -10.89
C PHE A 128 4.72 2.27 -10.26
N TYR A 129 4.82 2.24 -8.93
CA TYR A 129 5.68 1.28 -8.23
C TYR A 129 4.99 -0.06 -7.96
N GLN A 130 3.70 -0.06 -7.66
CA GLN A 130 2.96 -1.28 -7.35
C GLN A 130 2.19 -1.85 -8.55
N GLY A 131 2.08 -1.11 -9.62
CA GLY A 131 1.46 -1.55 -10.87
C GLY A 131 -0.06 -1.73 -10.81
N PHE A 132 -0.74 -1.11 -9.85
CA PHE A 132 -2.19 -1.16 -9.77
C PHE A 132 -2.85 -0.37 -10.90
N GLU A 133 -3.93 -0.93 -11.46
CA GLU A 133 -4.80 -0.23 -12.39
C GLU A 133 -5.61 0.88 -11.67
N PHE A 134 -6.04 1.90 -12.40
CA PHE A 134 -6.82 3.00 -11.80
C PHE A 134 -8.10 2.52 -11.11
N GLN A 135 -8.74 1.49 -11.66
CA GLN A 135 -9.92 0.88 -11.04
C GLN A 135 -9.59 0.20 -9.72
N GLU A 136 -8.44 -0.45 -9.63
CA GLU A 136 -7.95 -1.08 -8.40
C GLU A 136 -7.61 -0.02 -7.34
N ILE A 137 -6.92 1.05 -7.72
CA ILE A 137 -6.59 2.17 -6.83
C ILE A 137 -7.87 2.84 -6.31
N SER A 138 -8.85 3.01 -7.18
CA SER A 138 -10.19 3.51 -6.80
C SER A 138 -10.81 2.69 -5.66
N ARG A 139 -10.70 1.37 -5.74
CA ARG A 139 -11.20 0.47 -4.69
C ARG A 139 -10.35 0.50 -3.43
N ILE A 140 -9.03 0.51 -3.56
CA ILE A 140 -8.09 0.56 -2.43
C ILE A 140 -8.29 1.85 -1.62
N LEU A 141 -8.39 2.99 -2.28
CA LEU A 141 -8.49 4.30 -1.64
C LEU A 141 -9.94 4.74 -1.35
N GLY A 142 -10.93 4.01 -1.84
CA GLY A 142 -12.34 4.40 -1.69
C GLY A 142 -12.68 5.71 -2.40
N MET A 143 -12.11 5.93 -3.58
CA MET A 143 -12.29 7.13 -4.42
C MET A 143 -12.96 6.77 -5.74
N ARG A 144 -13.57 7.77 -6.38
CA ARG A 144 -14.04 7.62 -7.76
C ARG A 144 -12.85 7.47 -8.72
N LYS A 145 -12.98 6.61 -9.71
CA LYS A 145 -11.94 6.37 -10.74
C LYS A 145 -11.50 7.67 -11.45
N GLY A 146 -12.43 8.56 -11.76
CA GLY A 146 -12.13 9.86 -12.37
C GLY A 146 -11.25 10.74 -11.47
N THR A 147 -11.50 10.73 -10.17
CA THR A 147 -10.68 11.45 -9.18
C THR A 147 -9.27 10.85 -9.10
N VAL A 148 -9.14 9.53 -9.12
CA VAL A 148 -7.83 8.84 -9.15
C VAL A 148 -7.04 9.26 -10.39
N LYS A 149 -7.66 9.22 -11.57
CA LYS A 149 -7.02 9.62 -12.83
C LYS A 149 -6.56 11.08 -12.81
N SER A 150 -7.43 12.00 -12.40
CA SER A 150 -7.10 13.42 -12.40
C SER A 150 -5.98 13.76 -11.43
N ARG A 151 -5.97 13.12 -10.25
CA ARG A 151 -4.88 13.26 -9.27
C ARG A 151 -3.59 12.63 -9.76
N TYR A 152 -3.65 11.49 -10.44
CA TYR A 152 -2.47 10.87 -11.04
C TYR A 152 -1.81 11.80 -12.06
N TYR A 153 -2.55 12.31 -13.01
CA TYR A 153 -1.99 13.18 -14.04
C TYR A 153 -1.50 14.52 -13.49
N LYS A 154 -2.24 15.10 -12.54
CA LYS A 154 -1.75 16.30 -11.84
C LYS A 154 -0.48 16.04 -11.05
N GLY A 155 -0.42 14.91 -10.35
CA GLY A 155 0.77 14.49 -9.62
C GLY A 155 1.97 14.28 -10.54
N MET A 156 1.77 13.67 -11.71
CA MET A 156 2.84 13.48 -12.71
C MET A 156 3.36 14.81 -13.27
N GLU A 157 2.47 15.77 -13.51
CA GLU A 157 2.86 17.14 -13.92
C GLU A 157 3.73 17.80 -12.83
N LEU A 158 3.28 17.74 -11.58
CA LEU A 158 4.03 18.31 -10.45
C LEU A 158 5.40 17.61 -10.27
N LEU A 159 5.44 16.29 -10.45
CA LEU A 159 6.67 15.52 -10.37
C LEU A 159 7.68 15.94 -11.46
N LYS A 160 7.23 16.08 -12.69
CA LYS A 160 8.06 16.59 -13.80
C LYS A 160 8.62 17.96 -13.50
N ASN A 161 7.79 18.88 -13.00
CA ASN A 161 8.23 20.21 -12.64
C ASN A 161 9.28 20.19 -11.52
N ALA A 162 9.09 19.33 -10.51
CA ALA A 162 10.07 19.16 -9.43
C ALA A 162 11.40 18.58 -9.89
N MET A 163 11.40 17.78 -10.96
CA MET A 163 12.61 17.23 -11.59
C MET A 163 13.29 18.19 -12.57
N GLY A 164 12.74 19.37 -12.81
CA GLY A 164 13.29 20.37 -13.73
C GLY A 164 12.98 20.12 -15.21
N GLU A 165 12.00 19.31 -15.50
CA GLU A 165 11.55 19.04 -16.87
C GLU A 165 10.37 19.91 -17.31
#